data_6728968b5ea6ec4f17eec3979e057415
#
_entry.id   6728968b5ea6ec4f17eec3979e057415
#
_cell.length_a   1.000
_cell.length_b   1.000
_cell.length_c   1.000
_cell.angle_alpha   90.00
_cell.angle_beta   90.00
_cell.angle_gamma   90.00
#
_symmetry.space_group_name_H-M   'P 1'
#
loop_
_entity.id
_entity.type
_entity.pdbx_description
1 polymer ?
#
loop_
_entity_poly.entity_id
_entity_poly.type
_entity_poly.pdbx_seq_one_letter_code
_entity_poly.pdbx_strand_id
1 'polypeptide(L)'
;MPPNTATAGSVPENYDRYLGPLLFEPYAEDIANKIRGKKYKNVLELACGTGRVTRHLRRVLPPDTKLVATDSHADMLKVASESMPNENINWQTADAQELMFADESFDLVICQFGLMFVTDKMKAMSEAFRVLKRGGIFIFNTWDKIENNEVIYLGNQIICSYFPEKPPSFYRVPFSLCQPDQLETWLVAAGFRNIKVEGVEKEGTSPSAKEAAIGMVEGNPIYGLIIEKDPKLVVVIRTAVEQKIAAAFGSHPLKSPLKAWVVEATK
;
A
#
# COMPACT_ATOMS: atom_id res chain seq x y z
N MET A 1 -6.45 -36.68 -4.16
CA MET A 1 -6.41 -35.30 -3.63
C MET A 1 -5.12 -34.69 -4.13
N PRO A 2 -5.12 -33.52 -4.81
CA PRO A 2 -3.88 -32.84 -5.11
C PRO A 2 -3.23 -32.43 -3.78
N PRO A 3 -1.89 -32.41 -3.67
CA PRO A 3 -1.22 -31.96 -2.46
C PRO A 3 -1.59 -30.50 -2.22
N ASN A 4 -1.93 -30.17 -0.98
CA ASN A 4 -2.23 -28.81 -0.53
C ASN A 4 -0.95 -27.98 -0.65
N THR A 5 -0.76 -27.32 -1.80
CA THR A 5 0.46 -26.58 -2.16
C THR A 5 0.40 -25.11 -1.79
N ALA A 6 -0.76 -24.62 -1.29
CA ALA A 6 -0.92 -23.26 -0.81
C ALA A 6 -0.37 -23.14 0.61
N THR A 7 0.39 -22.12 0.88
CA THR A 7 0.65 -21.64 2.25
C THR A 7 -0.70 -21.28 2.86
N ALA A 8 -0.97 -21.74 4.09
CA ALA A 8 -2.23 -21.46 4.77
C ALA A 8 -2.44 -19.95 4.86
N GLY A 9 -3.48 -19.43 4.18
CA GLY A 9 -3.87 -18.02 4.20
C GLY A 9 -4.57 -17.60 2.90
N SER A 10 -5.52 -16.67 3.01
CA SER A 10 -6.10 -15.97 1.85
C SER A 10 -5.10 -14.97 1.26
N VAL A 11 -5.37 -14.48 0.05
CA VAL A 11 -4.52 -13.46 -0.58
C VAL A 11 -4.33 -12.23 0.31
N PRO A 12 -5.38 -11.64 0.96
CA PRO A 12 -5.21 -10.53 1.91
C PRO A 12 -4.36 -10.88 3.14
N GLU A 13 -4.49 -12.08 3.69
CA GLU A 13 -3.68 -12.51 4.83
C GLU A 13 -2.20 -12.68 4.46
N ASN A 14 -1.91 -13.28 3.31
CA ASN A 14 -0.56 -13.40 2.78
C ASN A 14 0.04 -12.03 2.44
N TYR A 15 -0.75 -11.11 1.90
CA TYR A 15 -0.37 -9.72 1.68
C TYR A 15 0.04 -9.04 3.00
N ASP A 16 -0.82 -9.08 4.02
CA ASP A 16 -0.51 -8.44 5.31
C ASP A 16 0.71 -9.07 5.98
N ARG A 17 0.79 -10.40 6.00
CA ARG A 17 1.84 -11.14 6.71
C ARG A 17 3.20 -11.00 6.07
N TYR A 18 3.30 -11.07 4.74
CA TYR A 18 4.57 -11.22 4.04
C TYR A 18 5.01 -9.96 3.28
N LEU A 19 4.08 -9.23 2.65
CA LEU A 19 4.41 -7.96 1.99
C LEU A 19 4.32 -6.77 2.95
N GLY A 20 3.45 -6.83 3.94
CA GLY A 20 3.28 -5.79 4.94
C GLY A 20 4.60 -5.34 5.56
N PRO A 21 5.36 -6.23 6.23
CA PRO A 21 6.65 -5.87 6.85
C PRO A 21 7.70 -5.42 5.83
N LEU A 22 7.76 -6.08 4.68
CA LEU A 22 8.76 -5.82 3.66
C LEU A 22 8.57 -4.47 2.99
N LEU A 23 7.34 -4.12 2.59
CA LEU A 23 7.08 -2.98 1.70
C LEU A 23 6.43 -1.80 2.42
N PHE A 24 5.47 -2.05 3.29
CA PHE A 24 4.55 -1.03 3.76
C PHE A 24 4.86 -0.50 5.15
N GLU A 25 5.40 -1.33 6.04
CA GLU A 25 5.69 -0.98 7.42
C GLU A 25 6.63 0.23 7.56
N PRO A 26 7.77 0.32 6.83
CA PRO A 26 8.68 1.45 6.97
C PRO A 26 8.06 2.80 6.60
N TYR A 27 7.11 2.79 5.66
CA TYR A 27 6.39 3.99 5.24
C TYR A 27 5.18 4.30 6.13
N ALA A 28 4.55 3.29 6.73
CA ALA A 28 3.50 3.48 7.71
C ALA A 28 4.04 4.16 8.98
N GLU A 29 5.21 3.75 9.43
CA GLU A 29 5.93 4.42 10.51
C GLU A 29 6.31 5.86 10.14
N ASP A 30 6.76 6.09 8.92
CA ASP A 30 7.12 7.42 8.44
C ASP A 30 5.92 8.39 8.48
N ILE A 31 4.77 7.97 7.94
CA ILE A 31 3.53 8.75 7.98
C ILE A 31 3.13 9.04 9.44
N ALA A 32 3.15 8.02 10.30
CA ALA A 32 2.79 8.20 11.70
C ALA A 32 3.74 9.19 12.41
N ASN A 33 5.03 9.15 12.11
CA ASN A 33 6.01 10.07 12.68
C ASN A 33 5.80 11.51 12.20
N LYS A 34 5.39 11.75 10.95
CA LYS A 34 5.07 13.07 10.40
C LYS A 34 3.90 13.74 11.14
N ILE A 35 2.97 12.96 11.70
CA ILE A 35 1.79 13.47 12.41
C ILE A 35 1.92 13.40 13.94
N ARG A 36 2.93 12.74 14.47
CA ARG A 36 3.16 12.58 15.90
C ARG A 36 3.18 13.93 16.64
N GLY A 37 2.43 14.05 17.73
CA GLY A 37 2.32 15.26 18.53
C GLY A 37 1.43 16.35 17.95
N LYS A 38 0.95 16.19 16.71
CA LYS A 38 -0.07 17.10 16.14
C LYS A 38 -1.46 16.69 16.63
N LYS A 39 -2.36 17.67 16.76
CA LYS A 39 -3.71 17.45 17.25
C LYS A 39 -4.71 17.49 16.09
N TYR A 40 -5.25 16.35 15.72
CA TYR A 40 -6.33 16.23 14.76
C TYR A 40 -7.56 15.68 15.46
N LYS A 41 -8.75 16.24 15.17
CA LYS A 41 -10.02 15.76 15.72
C LYS A 41 -10.67 14.71 14.84
N ASN A 42 -10.59 14.89 13.52
CA ASN A 42 -11.19 13.98 12.55
C ASN A 42 -10.14 13.61 11.51
N VAL A 43 -9.84 12.33 11.41
CA VAL A 43 -8.85 11.77 10.47
C VAL A 43 -9.53 10.77 9.57
N LEU A 44 -9.29 10.86 8.27
CA LEU A 44 -9.73 9.91 7.27
C LEU A 44 -8.51 9.21 6.67
N GLU A 45 -8.53 7.90 6.68
CA GLU A 45 -7.59 7.06 5.94
C GLU A 45 -8.30 6.46 4.73
N LEU A 46 -7.77 6.71 3.53
CA LEU A 46 -8.23 6.18 2.25
C LEU A 46 -7.38 4.98 1.88
N ALA A 47 -8.00 3.94 1.32
CA ALA A 47 -7.34 2.71 0.89
C ALA A 47 -6.47 2.11 2.01
N CYS A 48 -7.06 1.93 3.20
CA CYS A 48 -6.35 1.46 4.39
C CYS A 48 -5.86 0.00 4.27
N GLY A 49 -6.35 -0.75 3.30
CA GLY A 49 -5.99 -2.16 3.09
C GLY A 49 -6.25 -2.99 4.34
N THR A 50 -5.23 -3.72 4.78
CA THR A 50 -5.25 -4.53 6.01
C THR A 50 -4.96 -3.72 7.29
N GLY A 51 -5.03 -2.38 7.23
CA GLY A 51 -4.90 -1.51 8.38
C GLY A 51 -3.46 -1.26 8.85
N ARG A 52 -2.47 -1.33 7.95
CA ARG A 52 -1.06 -1.15 8.30
C ARG A 52 -0.79 0.26 8.85
N VAL A 53 -1.21 1.28 8.16
CA VAL A 53 -1.11 2.67 8.63
C VAL A 53 -2.06 2.92 9.79
N THR A 54 -3.28 2.40 9.72
CA THR A 54 -4.30 2.55 10.77
C THR A 54 -3.79 2.19 12.16
N ARG A 55 -3.02 1.08 12.29
CA ARG A 55 -2.38 0.65 13.55
C ARG A 55 -1.44 1.72 14.10
N HIS A 56 -0.63 2.32 13.25
CA HIS A 56 0.30 3.38 13.64
C HIS A 56 -0.44 4.67 13.96
N LEU A 57 -1.44 5.04 13.16
CA LEU A 57 -2.27 6.20 13.42
C LEU A 57 -2.92 6.13 14.79
N ARG A 58 -3.53 4.98 15.14
CA ARG A 58 -4.20 4.83 16.44
C ARG A 58 -3.25 5.00 17.62
N ARG A 59 -1.98 4.57 17.48
CA ARG A 59 -0.94 4.70 18.52
C ARG A 59 -0.45 6.13 18.73
N VAL A 60 -0.47 6.97 17.70
CA VAL A 60 0.11 8.33 17.75
C VAL A 60 -0.93 9.44 17.88
N LEU A 61 -2.17 9.16 17.46
CA LEU A 61 -3.29 10.11 17.58
C LEU A 61 -3.86 10.11 19.00
N PRO A 62 -4.37 11.25 19.50
CA PRO A 62 -5.10 11.32 20.75
C PRO A 62 -6.26 10.30 20.79
N PRO A 63 -6.59 9.74 21.97
CA PRO A 63 -7.66 8.74 22.11
C PRO A 63 -9.04 9.24 21.66
N ASP A 64 -9.29 10.55 21.76
CA ASP A 64 -10.54 11.21 21.37
C ASP A 64 -10.61 11.58 19.88
N THR A 65 -9.54 11.35 19.13
CA THR A 65 -9.53 11.54 17.67
C THR A 65 -10.46 10.54 17.00
N LYS A 66 -11.40 11.04 16.22
CA LYS A 66 -12.24 10.22 15.34
C LYS A 66 -11.42 9.76 14.14
N LEU A 67 -11.12 8.48 14.09
CA LEU A 67 -10.40 7.84 12.98
C LEU A 67 -11.38 7.04 12.14
N VAL A 68 -11.53 7.42 10.89
CA VAL A 68 -12.29 6.68 9.87
C VAL A 68 -11.28 6.04 8.93
N ALA A 69 -11.33 4.73 8.79
CA ALA A 69 -10.49 3.98 7.87
C ALA A 69 -11.35 3.35 6.77
N THR A 70 -11.00 3.65 5.52
CA THR A 70 -11.81 3.24 4.36
C THR A 70 -10.98 2.45 3.36
N ASP A 71 -11.62 1.46 2.73
CA ASP A 71 -11.09 0.74 1.57
C ASP A 71 -12.24 0.36 0.64
N SER A 72 -11.96 0.21 -0.66
CA SER A 72 -12.95 -0.27 -1.62
C SER A 72 -13.20 -1.77 -1.53
N HIS A 73 -12.29 -2.53 -0.90
CA HIS A 73 -12.34 -3.99 -0.78
C HIS A 73 -12.74 -4.41 0.63
N ALA A 74 -13.94 -4.95 0.77
CA ALA A 74 -14.47 -5.41 2.06
C ALA A 74 -13.61 -6.49 2.72
N ASP A 75 -12.98 -7.38 1.93
CA ASP A 75 -12.11 -8.42 2.45
C ASP A 75 -10.84 -7.86 3.14
N MET A 76 -10.30 -6.76 2.62
CA MET A 76 -9.19 -6.04 3.25
C MET A 76 -9.61 -5.43 4.58
N LEU A 77 -10.77 -4.74 4.60
CA LEU A 77 -11.34 -4.17 5.82
C LEU A 77 -11.64 -5.22 6.89
N LYS A 78 -12.07 -6.41 6.47
CA LYS A 78 -12.29 -7.53 7.39
C LYS A 78 -11.01 -7.89 8.12
N VAL A 79 -9.91 -8.13 7.39
CA VAL A 79 -8.60 -8.43 7.98
C VAL A 79 -8.14 -7.30 8.90
N ALA A 80 -8.31 -6.04 8.48
CA ALA A 80 -7.95 -4.88 9.27
C ALA A 80 -8.70 -4.83 10.60
N SER A 81 -10.04 -4.92 10.56
CA SER A 81 -10.89 -4.81 11.74
C SER A 81 -10.70 -5.99 12.71
N GLU A 82 -10.55 -7.20 12.20
CA GLU A 82 -10.26 -8.39 13.02
C GLU A 82 -8.89 -8.31 13.72
N SER A 83 -7.92 -7.61 13.13
CA SER A 83 -6.60 -7.39 13.74
C SER A 83 -6.58 -6.31 14.82
N MET A 84 -7.62 -5.48 14.91
CA MET A 84 -7.75 -4.34 15.84
C MET A 84 -9.16 -4.28 16.49
N PRO A 85 -9.64 -5.36 17.11
CA PRO A 85 -11.06 -5.48 17.50
C PRO A 85 -11.50 -4.52 18.62
N ASN A 86 -10.54 -4.00 19.41
CA ASN A 86 -10.82 -3.15 20.56
C ASN A 86 -10.44 -1.67 20.33
N GLU A 87 -10.07 -1.31 19.11
CA GLU A 87 -9.66 0.05 18.78
C GLU A 87 -10.87 0.89 18.35
N ASN A 88 -10.87 2.16 18.77
CA ASN A 88 -11.90 3.10 18.35
C ASN A 88 -11.64 3.61 16.92
N ILE A 89 -11.99 2.77 15.95
CA ILE A 89 -11.80 3.01 14.51
C ILE A 89 -13.15 2.76 13.82
N ASN A 90 -13.57 3.70 12.99
CA ASN A 90 -14.75 3.54 12.15
C ASN A 90 -14.35 2.97 10.78
N TRP A 91 -14.58 1.69 10.58
CA TRP A 91 -14.28 0.98 9.34
C TRP A 91 -15.42 1.11 8.34
N GLN A 92 -15.16 1.58 7.12
CA GLN A 92 -16.19 1.77 6.10
C GLN A 92 -15.68 1.39 4.71
N THR A 93 -16.51 0.72 3.92
CA THR A 93 -16.23 0.56 2.48
C THR A 93 -16.49 1.89 1.79
N ALA A 94 -15.50 2.39 1.04
CA ALA A 94 -15.63 3.61 0.25
C ALA A 94 -14.73 3.60 -0.98
N ASP A 95 -15.20 4.22 -2.07
CA ASP A 95 -14.35 4.57 -3.22
C ASP A 95 -13.75 5.95 -2.97
N ALA A 96 -12.43 6.06 -3.06
CA ALA A 96 -11.72 7.33 -2.93
C ALA A 96 -12.13 8.38 -3.98
N GLN A 97 -12.78 7.94 -5.08
CA GLN A 97 -13.27 8.80 -6.15
C GLN A 97 -14.68 9.34 -5.87
N GLU A 98 -15.39 8.80 -4.85
CA GLU A 98 -16.76 9.21 -4.50
C GLU A 98 -16.98 8.99 -3.00
N LEU A 99 -16.51 9.94 -2.20
CA LEU A 99 -16.57 9.86 -0.75
C LEU A 99 -17.94 10.30 -0.22
N MET A 100 -18.59 9.44 0.55
CA MET A 100 -19.91 9.71 1.17
C MET A 100 -19.80 10.60 2.42
N PHE A 101 -18.80 11.45 2.51
CA PHE A 101 -18.59 12.39 3.60
C PHE A 101 -18.94 13.82 3.16
N ALA A 102 -19.44 14.62 4.11
CA ALA A 102 -19.72 16.03 3.85
C ALA A 102 -18.41 16.82 3.59
N ASP A 103 -18.55 17.95 2.91
CA ASP A 103 -17.44 18.88 2.72
C ASP A 103 -16.86 19.32 4.06
N GLU A 104 -15.57 19.58 4.09
CA GLU A 104 -14.87 20.16 5.24
C GLU A 104 -15.06 19.37 6.55
N SER A 105 -15.09 18.03 6.48
CA SER A 105 -15.31 17.12 7.61
C SER A 105 -14.04 16.73 8.35
N PHE A 106 -12.89 16.68 7.67
CA PHE A 106 -11.64 16.11 8.19
C PHE A 106 -10.54 17.15 8.33
N ASP A 107 -9.73 17.00 9.38
CA ASP A 107 -8.54 17.81 9.60
C ASP A 107 -7.32 17.22 8.85
N LEU A 108 -7.34 15.92 8.64
CA LEU A 108 -6.26 15.15 7.99
C LEU A 108 -6.88 14.04 7.13
N VAL A 109 -6.39 13.91 5.90
CA VAL A 109 -6.65 12.78 5.02
C VAL A 109 -5.32 12.07 4.73
N ILE A 110 -5.28 10.76 4.81
CA ILE A 110 -4.09 9.94 4.56
C ILE A 110 -4.43 8.87 3.51
N CYS A 111 -3.48 8.59 2.61
CA CYS A 111 -3.59 7.49 1.65
C CYS A 111 -2.22 6.86 1.38
N GLN A 112 -1.93 5.71 2.01
CA GLN A 112 -0.68 5.00 1.76
C GLN A 112 -0.81 4.02 0.60
N PHE A 113 -0.07 4.24 -0.48
CA PHE A 113 0.01 3.34 -1.64
C PHE A 113 -1.37 2.94 -2.21
N GLY A 114 -2.36 3.84 -2.12
CA GLY A 114 -3.73 3.59 -2.59
C GLY A 114 -4.04 4.30 -3.91
N LEU A 115 -3.59 5.54 -4.08
CA LEU A 115 -3.96 6.38 -5.23
C LEU A 115 -3.59 5.78 -6.60
N MET A 116 -2.55 4.93 -6.69
CA MET A 116 -2.17 4.29 -7.94
C MET A 116 -3.26 3.34 -8.47
N PHE A 117 -4.12 2.82 -7.61
CA PHE A 117 -5.17 1.86 -7.99
C PHE A 117 -6.47 2.51 -8.44
N VAL A 118 -6.72 3.77 -8.07
CA VAL A 118 -7.95 4.46 -8.52
C VAL A 118 -7.90 4.73 -10.03
N THR A 119 -9.06 4.70 -10.67
CA THR A 119 -9.14 4.91 -12.13
C THR A 119 -8.93 6.38 -12.47
N ASP A 120 -9.64 7.28 -11.79
CA ASP A 120 -9.53 8.74 -11.95
C ASP A 120 -8.81 9.36 -10.74
N LYS A 121 -7.50 9.59 -10.89
CA LYS A 121 -6.65 10.16 -9.86
C LYS A 121 -7.06 11.59 -9.51
N MET A 122 -7.46 12.37 -10.52
CA MET A 122 -7.90 13.75 -10.33
C MET A 122 -9.17 13.81 -9.49
N LYS A 123 -10.12 12.93 -9.78
CA LYS A 123 -11.37 12.84 -8.99
C LYS A 123 -11.07 12.46 -7.53
N ALA A 124 -10.20 11.49 -7.29
CA ALA A 124 -9.82 11.10 -5.93
C ALA A 124 -9.11 12.24 -5.18
N MET A 125 -8.21 12.99 -5.84
CA MET A 125 -7.57 14.16 -5.23
C MET A 125 -8.57 15.29 -4.96
N SER A 126 -9.52 15.52 -5.86
CA SER A 126 -10.59 16.50 -5.67
C SER A 126 -11.53 16.11 -4.51
N GLU A 127 -11.85 14.83 -4.34
CA GLU A 127 -12.63 14.34 -3.21
C GLU A 127 -11.86 14.49 -1.88
N ALA A 128 -10.55 14.15 -1.86
CA ALA A 128 -9.71 14.40 -0.69
C ALA A 128 -9.68 15.90 -0.34
N PHE A 129 -9.56 16.77 -1.34
CA PHE A 129 -9.65 18.22 -1.14
C PHE A 129 -11.02 18.65 -0.62
N ARG A 130 -12.11 18.15 -1.19
CA ARG A 130 -13.48 18.52 -0.79
C ARG A 130 -13.73 18.20 0.68
N VAL A 131 -13.40 16.97 1.12
CA VAL A 131 -13.69 16.52 2.48
C VAL A 131 -12.75 17.11 3.53
N LEU A 132 -11.59 17.66 3.14
CA LEU A 132 -10.70 18.37 4.05
C LEU A 132 -11.28 19.72 4.45
N LYS A 133 -11.13 20.09 5.71
CA LYS A 133 -11.35 21.46 6.20
C LYS A 133 -10.32 22.41 5.64
N ARG A 134 -10.62 23.72 5.65
CA ARG A 134 -9.64 24.75 5.33
C ARG A 134 -8.43 24.64 6.27
N GLY A 135 -7.22 24.62 5.70
CA GLY A 135 -5.99 24.36 6.43
C GLY A 135 -5.76 22.90 6.80
N GLY A 136 -6.66 21.98 6.41
CA GLY A 136 -6.49 20.55 6.55
C GLY A 136 -5.39 20.02 5.63
N ILE A 137 -4.82 18.89 6.01
CA ILE A 137 -3.63 18.31 5.37
C ILE A 137 -3.99 17.00 4.66
N PHE A 138 -3.51 16.84 3.44
CA PHE A 138 -3.48 15.57 2.73
C PHE A 138 -2.07 15.01 2.73
N ILE A 139 -1.90 13.80 3.24
CA ILE A 139 -0.63 13.05 3.20
C ILE A 139 -0.85 11.76 2.44
N PHE A 140 -0.05 11.54 1.42
CA PHE A 140 -0.06 10.24 0.73
C PHE A 140 1.34 9.86 0.28
N ASN A 141 1.51 8.58 -0.05
CA ASN A 141 2.71 8.12 -0.73
C ASN A 141 2.37 7.23 -1.92
N THR A 142 3.32 7.16 -2.83
CA THR A 142 3.27 6.31 -4.01
C THR A 142 4.69 5.83 -4.32
N TRP A 143 4.81 4.66 -4.94
CA TRP A 143 6.11 4.12 -5.30
C TRP A 143 6.83 4.99 -6.33
N ASP A 144 8.13 5.11 -6.20
CA ASP A 144 9.01 5.52 -7.31
C ASP A 144 9.05 4.39 -8.35
N LYS A 145 9.82 4.53 -9.42
CA LYS A 145 9.96 3.52 -10.47
C LYS A 145 10.25 2.13 -9.87
N ILE A 146 9.74 1.09 -10.51
CA ILE A 146 9.92 -0.29 -10.02
C ILE A 146 11.41 -0.67 -9.95
N GLU A 147 12.25 -0.12 -10.83
CA GLU A 147 13.68 -0.34 -10.85
C GLU A 147 14.39 0.20 -9.61
N ASN A 148 13.81 1.22 -8.95
CA ASN A 148 14.29 1.76 -7.68
C ASN A 148 13.74 0.99 -6.46
N ASN A 149 12.95 -0.06 -6.69
CA ASN A 149 12.40 -0.99 -5.71
C ASN A 149 12.82 -2.41 -6.07
N GLU A 150 14.12 -2.63 -6.03
CA GLU A 150 14.81 -3.72 -6.73
C GLU A 150 14.30 -5.11 -6.32
N VAL A 151 13.91 -5.33 -5.07
CA VAL A 151 13.34 -6.62 -4.64
C VAL A 151 12.08 -6.98 -5.43
N ILE A 152 11.20 -6.00 -5.68
CA ILE A 152 9.98 -6.19 -6.46
C ILE A 152 10.32 -6.32 -7.94
N TYR A 153 11.24 -5.50 -8.44
CA TYR A 153 11.69 -5.56 -9.82
C TYR A 153 12.23 -6.95 -10.20
N LEU A 154 13.13 -7.50 -9.38
CA LEU A 154 13.72 -8.83 -9.63
C LEU A 154 12.66 -9.94 -9.52
N GLY A 155 11.78 -9.89 -8.52
CA GLY A 155 10.69 -10.85 -8.40
C GLY A 155 9.72 -10.80 -9.57
N ASN A 156 9.35 -9.59 -10.03
CA ASN A 156 8.51 -9.41 -11.20
C ASN A 156 9.15 -9.96 -12.48
N GLN A 157 10.46 -9.75 -12.68
CA GLN A 157 11.19 -10.34 -13.82
C GLN A 157 11.07 -11.87 -13.84
N ILE A 158 11.25 -12.52 -12.70
CA ILE A 158 11.11 -13.97 -12.58
C ILE A 158 9.68 -14.40 -12.87
N ILE A 159 8.68 -13.78 -12.26
CA ILE A 159 7.28 -14.10 -12.48
C ILE A 159 6.93 -13.97 -13.97
N CYS A 160 7.30 -12.85 -14.60
CA CYS A 160 7.02 -12.60 -16.02
C CYS A 160 7.68 -13.63 -16.95
N SER A 161 8.85 -14.18 -16.60
CA SER A 161 9.54 -15.18 -17.42
C SER A 161 8.76 -16.48 -17.60
N TYR A 162 7.82 -16.77 -16.69
CA TYR A 162 6.91 -17.90 -16.81
C TYR A 162 5.67 -17.63 -17.68
N PHE A 163 5.51 -16.40 -18.16
CA PHE A 163 4.40 -15.93 -19.00
C PHE A 163 4.92 -15.22 -20.26
N PRO A 164 5.72 -15.90 -21.13
CA PRO A 164 6.41 -15.23 -22.24
C PRO A 164 5.46 -14.57 -23.25
N GLU A 165 4.28 -15.17 -23.51
CA GLU A 165 3.32 -14.63 -24.48
C GLU A 165 2.50 -13.47 -23.90
N LYS A 166 2.11 -13.56 -22.62
CA LYS A 166 1.28 -12.56 -21.95
C LYS A 166 1.76 -12.32 -20.51
N PRO A 167 2.83 -11.55 -20.31
CA PRO A 167 3.34 -11.25 -18.96
C PRO A 167 2.29 -10.55 -18.10
N PRO A 168 2.18 -10.92 -16.80
CA PRO A 168 1.32 -10.22 -15.86
C PRO A 168 1.64 -8.74 -15.81
N SER A 169 0.61 -7.89 -15.90
CA SER A 169 0.76 -6.44 -15.85
C SER A 169 0.52 -5.85 -14.45
N PHE A 170 0.27 -6.69 -13.46
CA PHE A 170 -0.11 -6.25 -12.12
C PHE A 170 0.84 -5.19 -11.56
N TYR A 171 2.15 -5.44 -11.59
CA TYR A 171 3.12 -4.49 -11.03
C TYR A 171 3.27 -3.18 -11.82
N ARG A 172 2.68 -3.05 -13.00
CA ARG A 172 2.61 -1.75 -13.70
C ARG A 172 1.71 -0.75 -12.97
N VAL A 173 0.66 -1.23 -12.31
CA VAL A 173 -0.31 -0.38 -11.62
C VAL A 173 0.27 0.25 -10.36
N PRO A 174 0.84 -0.50 -9.38
CA PRO A 174 1.47 0.08 -8.19
C PRO A 174 2.54 1.12 -8.50
N PHE A 175 3.29 0.95 -9.58
CA PHE A 175 4.40 1.83 -9.97
C PHE A 175 4.01 2.87 -11.04
N SER A 176 2.71 3.08 -11.29
CA SER A 176 2.21 4.02 -12.32
C SER A 176 2.30 5.49 -11.92
N LEU A 177 2.32 5.81 -10.63
CA LEU A 177 2.39 7.18 -10.11
C LEU A 177 3.80 7.56 -9.65
N CYS A 178 4.81 7.28 -10.47
CA CYS A 178 6.21 7.49 -10.13
C CYS A 178 6.78 8.85 -10.59
N GLN A 179 5.96 9.75 -11.11
CA GLN A 179 6.38 11.05 -11.64
C GLN A 179 6.03 12.19 -10.68
N PRO A 180 7.00 12.76 -9.93
CA PRO A 180 6.73 13.79 -8.93
C PRO A 180 6.09 15.05 -9.50
N ASP A 181 6.53 15.53 -10.66
CA ASP A 181 5.98 16.73 -11.30
C ASP A 181 4.51 16.58 -11.67
N GLN A 182 4.09 15.36 -12.04
CA GLN A 182 2.69 15.06 -12.35
C GLN A 182 1.84 15.07 -11.09
N LEU A 183 2.36 14.55 -9.96
CA LEU A 183 1.66 14.60 -8.68
C LEU A 183 1.42 16.03 -8.24
N GLU A 184 2.42 16.89 -8.34
CA GLU A 184 2.32 18.32 -8.02
C GLU A 184 1.29 19.01 -8.92
N THR A 185 1.35 18.77 -10.24
CA THR A 185 0.40 19.33 -11.21
C THR A 185 -1.04 18.98 -10.87
N TRP A 186 -1.32 17.73 -10.54
CA TRP A 186 -2.66 17.28 -10.19
C TRP A 186 -3.15 17.87 -8.86
N LEU A 187 -2.29 17.98 -7.88
CA LEU A 187 -2.63 18.59 -6.59
C LEU A 187 -2.96 20.08 -6.73
N VAL A 188 -2.17 20.83 -7.53
CA VAL A 188 -2.47 22.22 -7.85
C VAL A 188 -3.82 22.33 -8.56
N ALA A 189 -4.08 21.48 -9.54
CA ALA A 189 -5.35 21.46 -10.26
C ALA A 189 -6.55 21.11 -9.36
N ALA A 190 -6.36 20.28 -8.33
CA ALA A 190 -7.38 19.98 -7.32
C ALA A 190 -7.58 21.10 -6.29
N GLY A 191 -6.71 22.13 -6.25
CA GLY A 191 -6.82 23.30 -5.38
C GLY A 191 -5.90 23.29 -4.17
N PHE A 192 -5.05 22.28 -4.00
CA PHE A 192 -4.08 22.19 -2.91
C PHE A 192 -2.97 23.23 -3.03
N ARG A 193 -2.41 23.61 -1.87
CA ARG A 193 -1.29 24.55 -1.72
C ARG A 193 -0.22 23.96 -0.80
N ASN A 194 0.92 24.64 -0.70
CA ASN A 194 2.06 24.22 0.14
C ASN A 194 2.44 22.75 -0.12
N ILE A 195 2.47 22.40 -1.40
CA ILE A 195 2.73 21.02 -1.83
C ILE A 195 4.22 20.72 -1.63
N LYS A 196 4.49 19.60 -0.96
CA LYS A 196 5.84 19.04 -0.80
C LYS A 196 5.82 17.63 -1.36
N VAL A 197 6.70 17.33 -2.29
CA VAL A 197 6.91 16.00 -2.87
C VAL A 197 8.35 15.61 -2.57
N GLU A 198 8.53 14.64 -1.69
CA GLU A 198 9.84 14.20 -1.21
C GLU A 198 10.11 12.74 -1.63
N GLY A 199 11.27 12.48 -2.24
CA GLY A 199 11.74 11.11 -2.46
C GLY A 199 12.29 10.55 -1.14
N VAL A 200 11.63 9.51 -0.61
CA VAL A 200 11.99 8.90 0.66
C VAL A 200 12.50 7.48 0.43
N GLU A 201 13.72 7.23 0.87
CA GLU A 201 14.34 5.90 0.85
C GLU A 201 14.17 5.23 2.21
N LYS A 202 13.81 3.95 2.18
CA LYS A 202 13.66 3.09 3.38
C LYS A 202 14.31 1.74 3.12
N GLU A 203 14.62 1.02 4.18
CA GLU A 203 15.00 -0.40 4.11
C GLU A 203 13.77 -1.25 4.40
N GLY A 204 13.35 -2.05 3.44
CA GLY A 204 12.36 -3.10 3.62
C GLY A 204 13.01 -4.35 4.19
N THR A 205 12.37 -4.99 5.15
CA THR A 205 12.90 -6.18 5.80
C THR A 205 11.89 -7.31 5.81
N SER A 206 12.33 -8.50 5.46
CA SER A 206 11.56 -9.75 5.65
C SER A 206 12.38 -10.74 6.48
N PRO A 207 11.75 -11.56 7.34
CA PRO A 207 12.48 -12.59 8.10
C PRO A 207 13.28 -13.54 7.19
N SER A 208 12.78 -13.77 5.98
CA SER A 208 13.49 -14.59 4.99
C SER A 208 13.10 -14.23 3.54
N ALA A 209 14.00 -14.56 2.61
CA ALA A 209 13.71 -14.50 1.18
C ALA A 209 12.53 -15.41 0.79
N LYS A 210 12.37 -16.54 1.49
CA LYS A 210 11.22 -17.44 1.31
C LYS A 210 9.90 -16.76 1.62
N GLU A 211 9.80 -16.06 2.75
CA GLU A 211 8.59 -15.34 3.14
C GLU A 211 8.29 -14.17 2.20
N ALA A 212 9.32 -13.42 1.79
CA ALA A 212 9.16 -12.39 0.77
C ALA A 212 8.62 -12.97 -0.55
N ALA A 213 9.16 -14.10 -1.00
CA ALA A 213 8.70 -14.79 -2.22
C ALA A 213 7.25 -15.29 -2.11
N ILE A 214 6.83 -15.80 -0.93
CA ILE A 214 5.42 -16.14 -0.67
C ILE A 214 4.54 -14.90 -0.88
N GLY A 215 4.89 -13.79 -0.26
CA GLY A 215 4.15 -12.54 -0.42
C GLY A 215 4.03 -12.08 -1.87
N MET A 216 5.13 -12.16 -2.62
CA MET A 216 5.17 -11.72 -4.02
C MET A 216 4.37 -12.60 -4.97
N VAL A 217 4.23 -13.89 -4.68
CA VAL A 217 3.56 -14.87 -5.55
C VAL A 217 2.13 -15.14 -5.09
N GLU A 218 1.87 -15.23 -3.78
CA GLU A 218 0.61 -15.67 -3.19
C GLU A 218 -0.14 -14.56 -2.43
N GLY A 219 0.48 -13.38 -2.26
CA GLY A 219 -0.09 -12.23 -1.53
C GLY A 219 -0.71 -11.14 -2.43
N ASN A 220 -0.93 -11.40 -3.71
CA ASN A 220 -1.48 -10.41 -4.63
C ASN A 220 -2.24 -11.10 -5.79
N PRO A 221 -2.94 -10.34 -6.68
CA PRO A 221 -3.74 -10.90 -7.77
C PRO A 221 -2.99 -11.78 -8.78
N ILE A 222 -1.66 -11.73 -8.83
CA ILE A 222 -0.85 -12.62 -9.69
C ILE A 222 -1.09 -14.09 -9.34
N TYR A 223 -1.38 -14.39 -8.07
CA TYR A 223 -1.69 -15.75 -7.63
C TYR A 223 -2.80 -16.38 -8.45
N GLY A 224 -3.90 -15.66 -8.70
CA GLY A 224 -5.00 -16.14 -9.53
C GLY A 224 -4.55 -16.48 -10.95
N LEU A 225 -3.72 -15.65 -11.57
CA LEU A 225 -3.19 -15.90 -12.92
C LEU A 225 -2.28 -17.15 -12.98
N ILE A 226 -1.50 -17.39 -11.93
CA ILE A 226 -0.64 -18.58 -11.85
C ILE A 226 -1.50 -19.84 -11.71
N ILE A 227 -2.51 -19.81 -10.82
CA ILE A 227 -3.44 -20.94 -10.61
C ILE A 227 -4.22 -21.25 -11.89
N GLU A 228 -4.71 -20.24 -12.60
CA GLU A 228 -5.42 -20.41 -13.88
C GLU A 228 -4.54 -21.07 -14.94
N LYS A 229 -3.26 -20.72 -14.99
CA LYS A 229 -2.31 -21.31 -15.93
C LYS A 229 -1.94 -22.75 -15.57
N ASP A 230 -1.44 -22.98 -14.38
CA ASP A 230 -1.12 -24.31 -13.81
C ASP A 230 -0.82 -24.14 -12.30
N PRO A 231 -1.63 -24.72 -11.41
CA PRO A 231 -1.40 -24.65 -9.96
C PRO A 231 0.00 -25.12 -9.50
N LYS A 232 0.63 -26.03 -10.24
CA LYS A 232 1.98 -26.54 -9.93
C LYS A 232 3.05 -25.46 -10.07
N LEU A 233 2.80 -24.44 -10.89
CA LEU A 233 3.72 -23.31 -11.08
C LEU A 233 3.87 -22.44 -9.83
N VAL A 234 2.92 -22.45 -8.90
CA VAL A 234 3.03 -21.64 -7.66
C VAL A 234 4.33 -21.94 -6.93
N VAL A 235 4.61 -23.21 -6.66
CA VAL A 235 5.84 -23.61 -5.95
C VAL A 235 7.08 -23.35 -6.79
N VAL A 236 7.01 -23.61 -8.09
CA VAL A 236 8.14 -23.42 -9.01
C VAL A 236 8.53 -21.95 -9.09
N ILE A 237 7.56 -21.06 -9.34
CA ILE A 237 7.79 -19.60 -9.44
C ILE A 237 8.25 -19.05 -8.10
N ARG A 238 7.61 -19.44 -6.99
CA ARG A 238 8.01 -19.01 -5.65
C ARG A 238 9.46 -19.36 -5.35
N THR A 239 9.89 -20.59 -5.63
CA THR A 239 11.27 -21.02 -5.42
C THR A 239 12.25 -20.24 -6.30
N ALA A 240 11.90 -19.97 -7.55
CA ALA A 240 12.74 -19.18 -8.44
C ALA A 240 12.85 -17.70 -7.98
N VAL A 241 11.74 -17.10 -7.51
CA VAL A 241 11.74 -15.76 -6.91
C VAL A 241 12.61 -15.76 -5.66
N GLU A 242 12.39 -16.71 -4.72
CA GLU A 242 13.20 -16.84 -3.51
C GLU A 242 14.72 -16.87 -3.81
N GLN A 243 15.14 -17.73 -4.72
CA GLN A 243 16.55 -17.86 -5.11
C GLN A 243 17.11 -16.54 -5.67
N LYS A 244 16.33 -15.88 -6.54
CA LYS A 244 16.75 -14.63 -7.16
C LYS A 244 16.95 -13.50 -6.15
N ILE A 245 15.96 -13.30 -5.25
CA ILE A 245 16.03 -12.22 -4.26
C ILE A 245 17.00 -12.55 -3.12
N ALA A 246 17.15 -13.84 -2.74
CA ALA A 246 18.14 -14.26 -1.76
C ALA A 246 19.57 -13.99 -2.22
N ALA A 247 19.87 -14.22 -3.50
CA ALA A 247 21.18 -13.94 -4.07
C ALA A 247 21.54 -12.44 -4.08
N ALA A 248 20.52 -11.55 -4.18
CA ALA A 248 20.73 -10.11 -4.21
C ALA A 248 20.73 -9.46 -2.82
N PHE A 249 19.88 -9.94 -1.90
CA PHE A 249 19.56 -9.23 -0.66
C PHE A 249 19.77 -10.08 0.60
N GLY A 250 20.29 -11.27 0.48
CA GLY A 250 20.43 -12.21 1.61
C GLY A 250 19.20 -13.06 1.84
N SER A 251 19.39 -14.18 2.52
CA SER A 251 18.32 -15.16 2.76
C SER A 251 17.63 -15.01 4.13
N HIS A 252 18.35 -14.58 5.18
CA HIS A 252 17.87 -14.46 6.57
C HIS A 252 18.70 -13.42 7.36
N PRO A 253 18.17 -12.23 7.70
CA PRO A 253 16.99 -11.62 7.08
C PRO A 253 17.25 -11.20 5.63
N LEU A 254 16.18 -11.06 4.83
CA LEU A 254 16.24 -10.35 3.58
C LEU A 254 16.07 -8.86 3.86
N LYS A 255 16.95 -8.02 3.30
CA LYS A 255 16.91 -6.56 3.40
C LYS A 255 17.10 -5.93 2.03
N SER A 256 16.20 -5.03 1.64
CA SER A 256 16.25 -4.38 0.33
C SER A 256 15.95 -2.89 0.43
N PRO A 257 16.65 -2.05 -0.34
CA PRO A 257 16.28 -0.65 -0.46
C PRO A 257 14.92 -0.53 -1.14
N LEU A 258 14.14 0.43 -0.66
CA LEU A 258 12.85 0.84 -1.20
C LEU A 258 12.84 2.33 -1.41
N LYS A 259 12.12 2.80 -2.44
CA LYS A 259 11.96 4.22 -2.72
C LYS A 259 10.53 4.59 -3.07
N ALA A 260 10.04 5.62 -2.42
CA ALA A 260 8.69 6.14 -2.64
C ALA A 260 8.70 7.67 -2.65
N TRP A 261 7.71 8.25 -3.29
CA TRP A 261 7.36 9.66 -3.16
C TRP A 261 6.39 9.83 -1.99
N VAL A 262 6.76 10.67 -1.04
CA VAL A 262 5.89 11.06 0.08
C VAL A 262 5.44 12.48 -0.16
N VAL A 263 4.14 12.69 -0.15
CA VAL A 263 3.51 13.95 -0.51
C VAL A 263 2.72 14.50 0.67
N GLU A 264 2.91 15.79 0.95
CA GLU A 264 2.11 16.56 1.90
C GLU A 264 1.57 17.80 1.18
N ALA A 265 0.27 18.05 1.28
CA ALA A 265 -0.39 19.19 0.65
C ALA A 265 -1.46 19.76 1.58
N THR A 266 -1.70 21.08 1.51
CA THR A 266 -2.67 21.81 2.37
C THR A 266 -3.85 22.31 1.53
N LYS A 267 -5.07 22.17 2.06
CA LYS A 267 -6.29 22.81 1.51
C LYS A 267 -6.34 24.29 1.82
#